data_1765f96d0b5516d519b18507c69229f8
#
_entry.id   1765f96d0b5516d519b18507c69229f8
#
_cell.length_a   1.000
_cell.length_b   1.000
_cell.length_c   1.000
_cell.angle_alpha   90.00
_cell.angle_beta   90.00
_cell.angle_gamma   90.00
#
_symmetry.space_group_name_H-M   'P 1'
#
loop_
_entity.id
_entity.type
_entity.pdbx_description
1 polymer ?
#
loop_
_entity_poly.entity_id
_entity_poly.type
_entity_poly.pdbx_seq_one_letter_code
_entity_poly.pdbx_strand_id
1 'polypeptide(L)'
;MPPKRKASVQNPAPVKGKKVKEEAEPKPEPEEDSFRSTMEALKAAPKEKLKSKIDSACQLSNFSEAKGEVGQSKLSTFPSLEAAKKEFEKKFREKTKNSWADRENFVPHNGKYTLIEVQQEDEEEQESIVKVDSTDGVKLFKQRIRPCSLDKPTQELVSLIFSNDMFKDAMQTMNIDVKKMPLGKLSKQQIAKGFEALEAIEAALQEQPSAQKQLEELSSRFYTIIPHNFGRSRPPAISTQEVVQAKKDMLLVLADIELAQSLQAQKKEEEEEMKVEEAPHPLDKDYGLLKCDLTLIDPSSEDYQLIVTYIEKTGCSYRKLQVLNIWKVNREGEHSRFKTHNNLENRRLLWHGTNVAVVAAILKSGLRIMPHSGGRVGKGLYFASENSKSAGYVCPTSKRVGIMFLNEVALGKEYRILHDDPSLRKPPDGHDSVLACGRTEPDPAHDKELILDGKKVLVSQGKPIPMSQYQSSSFSQSEYLIYQESQCCIRYLVQLHF
;
A
#
# COMPACT_ATOMS: atom_id res chain seq x y z
N MET A 1 34.69 5.95 68.75
CA MET A 1 36.14 6.27 68.76
C MET A 1 36.81 5.57 67.60
N PRO A 2 37.61 6.28 66.79
CA PRO A 2 38.46 5.74 65.73
C PRO A 2 39.84 5.36 66.36
N PRO A 3 40.92 4.98 65.65
CA PRO A 3 41.29 5.27 64.26
C PRO A 3 42.25 4.26 63.58
N LYS A 4 42.58 4.59 62.27
CA LYS A 4 43.91 4.56 61.62
C LYS A 4 44.40 3.21 61.09
N ARG A 5 45.15 3.02 60.02
CA ARG A 5 45.89 3.89 59.06
C ARG A 5 46.26 3.06 57.80
N LYS A 6 46.31 3.73 56.65
CA LYS A 6 47.25 3.73 55.55
C LYS A 6 48.29 2.65 55.38
N ALA A 7 48.43 2.12 54.21
CA ALA A 7 49.70 1.97 53.49
C ALA A 7 49.50 2.04 51.98
N SER A 8 50.26 2.91 51.36
CA SER A 8 50.46 3.16 49.93
C SER A 8 51.47 2.18 49.37
N VAL A 9 51.30 1.67 48.18
CA VAL A 9 52.44 1.24 47.35
C VAL A 9 52.14 1.55 45.88
N GLN A 10 53.15 2.06 45.26
CA GLN A 10 53.40 2.69 44.01
C GLN A 10 53.06 1.88 42.76
N ASN A 11 52.69 2.65 41.70
CA ASN A 11 52.71 2.27 40.30
C ASN A 11 54.12 2.03 39.74
N PRO A 12 54.28 1.21 38.73
CA PRO A 12 55.22 1.50 37.66
C PRO A 12 54.51 1.70 36.31
N ALA A 13 55.12 2.59 35.52
CA ALA A 13 54.65 3.13 34.27
C ALA A 13 54.88 2.20 33.05
N PRO A 14 54.52 2.59 31.80
CA PRO A 14 53.79 1.80 30.82
C PRO A 14 54.72 1.16 29.78
N VAL A 15 54.29 0.01 29.26
CA VAL A 15 54.86 -0.61 28.06
C VAL A 15 53.91 -0.38 26.89
N LYS A 16 54.45 0.21 25.82
CA LYS A 16 53.79 0.44 24.52
C LYS A 16 53.46 -0.90 23.84
N GLY A 17 52.19 -1.23 23.69
CA GLY A 17 51.69 -2.31 22.86
C GLY A 17 50.91 -1.74 21.68
N LYS A 18 51.17 -2.25 20.49
CA LYS A 18 50.59 -1.84 19.18
C LYS A 18 49.06 -1.96 19.18
N LYS A 19 48.42 -0.88 18.69
CA LYS A 19 47.00 -0.89 18.32
C LYS A 19 46.74 -1.85 17.14
N VAL A 20 46.01 -2.91 17.42
CA VAL A 20 45.27 -3.65 16.40
C VAL A 20 43.97 -2.89 16.22
N LYS A 21 43.68 -2.48 14.99
CA LYS A 21 42.37 -1.95 14.61
C LYS A 21 41.36 -3.09 14.64
N GLU A 22 40.49 -3.12 15.61
CA GLU A 22 39.20 -3.80 15.48
C GLU A 22 38.35 -3.01 14.51
N GLU A 23 38.00 -3.63 13.40
CA GLU A 23 36.93 -3.16 12.52
C GLU A 23 35.60 -3.31 13.29
N ALA A 24 35.00 -2.18 13.60
CA ALA A 24 33.66 -2.16 14.19
C ALA A 24 32.66 -2.64 13.15
N GLU A 25 31.91 -3.69 13.46
CA GLU A 25 30.70 -4.08 12.72
C GLU A 25 29.73 -2.89 12.67
N PRO A 26 29.10 -2.63 11.49
CA PRO A 26 28.14 -1.55 11.38
C PRO A 26 26.94 -1.85 12.26
N LYS A 27 26.63 -0.93 13.16
CA LYS A 27 25.36 -0.92 13.90
C LYS A 27 24.22 -0.85 12.92
N PRO A 28 23.12 -1.60 13.09
CA PRO A 28 21.94 -1.44 12.27
C PRO A 28 21.37 -0.04 12.48
N GLU A 29 21.20 0.69 11.39
CA GLU A 29 20.53 1.99 11.36
C GLU A 29 19.04 1.83 11.71
N PRO A 30 18.43 2.79 12.40
CA PRO A 30 17.03 2.71 12.80
C PRO A 30 16.09 2.82 11.59
N GLU A 31 15.04 2.02 11.57
CA GLU A 31 14.04 1.86 10.50
C GLU A 31 13.22 3.14 10.14
N GLU A 32 13.50 4.29 10.74
CA GLU A 32 12.94 5.59 10.32
C GLU A 32 13.36 6.02 8.91
N ASP A 33 14.40 5.41 8.37
CA ASP A 33 14.98 5.80 7.08
C ASP A 33 14.23 5.25 5.85
N SER A 34 13.44 4.18 5.99
CA SER A 34 12.77 3.60 4.81
C SER A 34 11.63 4.49 4.31
N PHE A 35 10.90 5.14 5.22
CA PHE A 35 9.85 6.09 4.80
C PHE A 35 10.43 7.42 4.32
N ARG A 36 11.44 7.93 5.02
CA ARG A 36 12.14 9.14 4.60
C ARG A 36 12.79 8.93 3.23
N SER A 37 13.40 7.76 3.02
CA SER A 37 13.91 7.30 1.73
C SER A 37 12.80 7.16 0.68
N THR A 38 11.63 6.63 1.04
CA THR A 38 10.47 6.53 0.14
C THR A 38 9.91 7.92 -0.19
N MET A 39 9.79 8.82 0.80
CA MET A 39 9.35 10.20 0.57
C MET A 39 10.40 11.04 -0.17
N GLU A 40 11.69 10.80 0.03
CA GLU A 40 12.77 11.44 -0.74
C GLU A 40 12.86 10.87 -2.17
N ALA A 41 12.66 9.57 -2.35
CA ALA A 41 12.52 8.95 -3.67
C ALA A 41 11.25 9.44 -4.41
N LEU A 42 10.17 9.70 -3.70
CA LEU A 42 8.96 10.34 -4.22
C LEU A 42 9.20 11.79 -4.68
N LYS A 43 10.13 12.50 -4.02
CA LYS A 43 10.52 13.88 -4.37
C LYS A 43 11.60 13.95 -5.47
N ALA A 44 12.35 12.87 -5.72
CA ALA A 44 13.49 12.81 -6.62
C ALA A 44 13.22 12.25 -8.03
N ALA A 45 11.94 12.11 -8.44
CA ALA A 45 11.59 11.62 -9.78
C ALA A 45 12.11 12.59 -10.88
N PRO A 46 12.64 12.06 -11.99
CA PRO A 46 13.43 12.85 -12.95
C PRO A 46 12.62 13.92 -13.68
N LYS A 47 13.17 15.13 -13.70
CA LYS A 47 12.60 16.37 -14.23
C LYS A 47 12.68 16.54 -15.76
N GLU A 48 13.23 15.60 -16.50
CA GLU A 48 13.70 15.84 -17.87
C GLU A 48 12.68 15.60 -18.99
N LYS A 49 11.62 14.80 -18.80
CA LYS A 49 10.69 14.44 -19.89
C LYS A 49 9.61 15.49 -20.22
N LEU A 50 9.44 16.55 -19.43
CA LEU A 50 8.40 17.56 -19.68
C LEU A 50 8.73 18.55 -20.81
N LYS A 51 9.99 18.63 -21.18
CA LYS A 51 10.47 19.64 -22.14
C LYS A 51 10.20 19.31 -23.61
N SER A 52 10.14 18.04 -23.98
CA SER A 52 10.06 17.60 -25.38
C SER A 52 8.66 17.59 -25.98
N LYS A 53 7.59 17.50 -25.15
CA LYS A 53 6.19 17.39 -25.64
C LYS A 53 5.42 18.70 -25.79
N ILE A 54 5.91 19.80 -25.20
CA ILE A 54 5.31 21.13 -25.42
C ILE A 54 5.55 21.60 -26.86
N ASP A 55 6.54 21.05 -27.53
CA ASP A 55 6.93 21.48 -28.88
C ASP A 55 6.01 20.96 -30.00
N SER A 56 5.15 19.98 -29.75
CA SER A 56 4.26 19.38 -30.76
C SER A 56 2.76 19.64 -30.56
N ALA A 57 2.30 20.25 -29.47
CA ALA A 57 0.88 20.43 -29.19
C ALA A 57 0.43 21.89 -29.28
N CYS A 58 -0.13 22.27 -30.42
CA CYS A 58 -0.91 23.50 -30.57
C CYS A 58 -2.30 23.43 -29.92
N GLN A 59 -2.52 22.58 -28.92
CA GLN A 59 -3.83 22.41 -28.27
C GLN A 59 -3.78 22.83 -26.81
N LEU A 60 -4.51 23.88 -26.47
CA LEU A 60 -4.84 24.22 -25.08
C LEU A 60 -5.99 23.32 -24.62
N SER A 61 -5.71 22.29 -23.83
CA SER A 61 -6.72 21.42 -23.28
C SER A 61 -7.14 21.85 -21.87
N ASN A 62 -8.39 21.88 -21.69
CA ASN A 62 -9.32 21.93 -20.54
C ASN A 62 -8.76 22.25 -19.15
N PHE A 63 -9.08 23.43 -18.66
CA PHE A 63 -9.09 23.73 -17.23
C PHE A 63 -10.48 23.39 -16.67
N SER A 64 -10.60 22.42 -15.75
CA SER A 64 -11.83 22.13 -15.04
C SER A 64 -11.87 22.84 -13.69
N GLU A 65 -13.03 23.37 -13.29
CA GLU A 65 -13.22 23.93 -11.95
C GLU A 65 -13.34 22.81 -10.90
N ALA A 66 -12.78 23.03 -9.71
CA ALA A 66 -12.75 22.10 -8.58
C ALA A 66 -14.13 21.74 -7.97
N LYS A 67 -15.23 22.23 -8.55
CA LYS A 67 -16.60 22.06 -8.03
C LYS A 67 -17.42 20.97 -8.72
N GLY A 68 -16.81 20.05 -9.47
CA GLY A 68 -17.57 18.97 -10.13
C GLY A 68 -18.37 19.37 -11.34
N GLU A 69 -18.25 20.61 -11.84
CA GLU A 69 -18.88 21.07 -13.07
C GLU A 69 -18.00 20.77 -14.29
N VAL A 70 -18.65 20.49 -15.42
CA VAL A 70 -17.95 20.30 -16.70
C VAL A 70 -17.30 21.62 -17.08
N GLY A 71 -15.98 21.69 -17.07
CA GLY A 71 -15.22 22.88 -17.43
C GLY A 71 -15.46 23.31 -18.87
N GLN A 72 -15.40 24.64 -19.15
CA GLN A 72 -15.49 25.16 -20.49
C GLN A 72 -14.18 24.91 -21.24
N SER A 73 -14.25 24.29 -22.41
CA SER A 73 -13.13 24.13 -23.32
C SER A 73 -13.20 25.10 -24.48
N LYS A 74 -12.07 25.70 -24.86
CA LYS A 74 -11.96 26.54 -26.04
C LYS A 74 -10.73 26.18 -26.84
N LEU A 75 -10.91 25.77 -28.08
CA LEU A 75 -9.81 25.59 -29.03
C LEU A 75 -9.50 26.93 -29.69
N SER A 76 -8.22 27.32 -29.69
CA SER A 76 -7.74 28.54 -30.36
C SER A 76 -6.54 28.18 -31.22
N THR A 77 -6.55 28.68 -32.48
CA THR A 77 -5.45 28.51 -33.43
C THR A 77 -4.54 29.73 -33.42
N PHE A 78 -3.24 29.50 -33.54
CA PHE A 78 -2.22 30.58 -33.53
C PHE A 78 -1.31 30.49 -34.75
N PRO A 79 -0.79 31.62 -35.23
CA PRO A 79 0.05 31.64 -36.43
C PRO A 79 1.46 31.07 -36.20
N SER A 80 1.90 30.92 -34.96
CA SER A 80 3.20 30.33 -34.60
C SER A 80 3.15 29.71 -33.21
N LEU A 81 4.07 28.77 -32.96
CA LEU A 81 4.26 28.13 -31.66
C LEU A 81 4.56 29.17 -30.56
N GLU A 82 5.35 30.18 -30.87
CA GLU A 82 5.67 31.25 -29.90
C GLU A 82 4.45 32.09 -29.51
N ALA A 83 3.56 32.35 -30.45
CA ALA A 83 2.31 33.04 -30.18
C ALA A 83 1.39 32.18 -29.28
N ALA A 84 1.33 30.89 -29.53
CA ALA A 84 0.60 29.94 -28.70
C ALA A 84 1.19 29.85 -27.26
N LYS A 85 2.52 29.74 -27.11
CA LYS A 85 3.22 29.76 -25.82
C LYS A 85 2.93 31.03 -25.01
N LYS A 86 3.01 32.19 -25.62
CA LYS A 86 2.74 33.49 -24.96
C LYS A 86 1.30 33.57 -24.46
N GLU A 87 0.33 33.12 -25.26
CA GLU A 87 -1.09 33.16 -24.85
C GLU A 87 -1.35 32.11 -23.74
N PHE A 88 -0.72 30.95 -23.83
CA PHE A 88 -0.76 29.94 -22.74
C PHE A 88 -0.20 30.51 -21.42
N GLU A 89 0.97 31.08 -21.41
CA GLU A 89 1.61 31.67 -20.23
C GLU A 89 0.76 32.80 -19.63
N LYS A 90 0.17 33.64 -20.49
CA LYS A 90 -0.77 34.68 -20.09
C LYS A 90 -1.98 34.07 -19.39
N LYS A 91 -2.63 33.07 -20.00
CA LYS A 91 -3.79 32.38 -19.42
C LYS A 91 -3.46 31.65 -18.13
N PHE A 92 -2.31 30.98 -18.08
CA PHE A 92 -1.82 30.35 -16.87
C PHE A 92 -1.69 31.37 -15.72
N ARG A 93 -1.06 32.52 -15.97
CA ARG A 93 -0.92 33.61 -14.99
C ARG A 93 -2.28 34.20 -14.56
N GLU A 94 -3.21 34.41 -15.48
CA GLU A 94 -4.58 34.89 -15.17
C GLU A 94 -5.31 33.92 -14.24
N LYS A 95 -5.19 32.62 -14.51
CA LYS A 95 -5.92 31.57 -13.79
C LYS A 95 -5.29 31.20 -12.45
N THR A 96 -3.96 31.19 -12.34
CA THR A 96 -3.22 30.69 -11.17
C THR A 96 -2.56 31.78 -10.33
N LYS A 97 -2.34 32.98 -10.88
CA LYS A 97 -1.44 34.03 -10.36
C LYS A 97 0.04 33.63 -10.28
N ASN A 98 0.42 32.49 -10.86
CA ASN A 98 1.82 32.04 -10.93
C ASN A 98 2.36 32.23 -12.35
N SER A 99 3.70 32.37 -12.48
CA SER A 99 4.39 32.28 -13.75
C SER A 99 4.57 30.81 -14.16
N TRP A 100 4.40 30.48 -15.45
CA TRP A 100 4.70 29.14 -15.94
C TRP A 100 6.19 28.78 -15.79
N ALA A 101 7.06 29.77 -15.91
CA ALA A 101 8.49 29.56 -15.71
C ALA A 101 8.84 29.10 -14.28
N ASP A 102 8.05 29.57 -13.29
CA ASP A 102 8.25 29.26 -11.87
C ASP A 102 7.30 28.16 -11.36
N ARG A 103 6.74 27.36 -12.25
CA ARG A 103 5.75 26.30 -11.89
C ARG A 103 6.26 25.28 -10.89
N GLU A 104 7.57 25.07 -10.80
CA GLU A 104 8.18 24.18 -9.81
C GLU A 104 8.05 24.71 -8.38
N ASN A 105 7.96 26.04 -8.23
CA ASN A 105 7.74 26.75 -6.97
C ASN A 105 6.30 27.29 -6.89
N PHE A 106 5.33 26.51 -7.37
CA PHE A 106 3.95 26.94 -7.48
C PHE A 106 3.33 27.29 -6.12
N VAL A 107 2.77 28.50 -6.01
CA VAL A 107 2.08 28.98 -4.79
C VAL A 107 0.58 28.98 -5.04
N PRO A 108 -0.22 28.16 -4.32
CA PRO A 108 -1.67 28.19 -4.42
C PRO A 108 -2.24 29.54 -3.95
N HIS A 109 -3.17 30.10 -4.71
CA HIS A 109 -3.88 31.33 -4.36
C HIS A 109 -5.38 31.06 -4.19
N ASN A 110 -5.98 31.62 -3.16
CA ASN A 110 -7.41 31.46 -2.89
C ASN A 110 -8.27 31.95 -4.06
N GLY A 111 -9.23 31.13 -4.50
CA GLY A 111 -10.10 31.42 -5.65
C GLY A 111 -9.41 31.34 -7.02
N LYS A 112 -8.22 30.73 -7.09
CA LYS A 112 -7.48 30.48 -8.32
C LYS A 112 -7.27 28.99 -8.55
N TYR A 113 -6.92 28.62 -9.80
CA TYR A 113 -6.58 27.23 -10.12
C TYR A 113 -5.26 26.83 -9.47
N THR A 114 -5.18 25.56 -9.07
CA THR A 114 -3.96 24.93 -8.52
C THR A 114 -3.35 24.01 -9.57
N LEU A 115 -2.04 24.03 -9.72
CA LEU A 115 -1.32 23.12 -10.59
C LEU A 115 -1.34 21.72 -9.98
N ILE A 116 -1.81 20.73 -10.75
CA ILE A 116 -1.79 19.31 -10.40
C ILE A 116 -0.85 18.63 -11.40
N GLU A 117 0.16 17.94 -10.88
CA GLU A 117 1.05 17.12 -11.68
C GLU A 117 0.45 15.73 -11.81
N VAL A 118 0.18 15.29 -13.04
CA VAL A 118 -0.26 13.94 -13.37
C VAL A 118 0.79 13.28 -14.27
N GLN A 119 1.03 11.99 -14.08
CA GLN A 119 1.84 11.23 -15.03
C GLN A 119 1.06 11.14 -16.34
N GLN A 120 1.73 11.46 -17.43
CA GLN A 120 1.20 11.34 -18.76
C GLN A 120 1.75 10.05 -19.37
N GLU A 121 0.93 9.01 -19.42
CA GLU A 121 1.18 7.91 -20.35
C GLU A 121 0.72 8.37 -21.73
N ASP A 122 1.55 8.14 -22.73
CA ASP A 122 1.19 8.34 -24.12
C ASP A 122 0.06 7.37 -24.46
N GLU A 123 -1.12 7.89 -24.77
CA GLU A 123 -2.17 7.13 -25.44
C GLU A 123 -1.69 6.85 -26.87
N GLU A 124 -0.86 5.83 -27.04
CA GLU A 124 -0.77 5.14 -28.32
C GLU A 124 -1.90 4.14 -28.38
N GLU A 125 -2.95 4.53 -29.14
CA GLU A 125 -3.95 3.58 -29.60
C GLU A 125 -3.24 2.34 -30.16
N GLN A 126 -3.70 1.16 -29.70
CA GLN A 126 -3.27 -0.11 -30.22
C GLN A 126 -3.73 -0.28 -31.68
N GLU A 127 -2.99 0.28 -32.59
CA GLU A 127 -2.83 -0.25 -33.93
C GLU A 127 -1.33 -0.22 -34.25
N SER A 128 -0.65 -1.30 -33.91
CA SER A 128 0.74 -1.52 -34.28
C SER A 128 0.85 -1.85 -35.78
N ILE A 129 0.82 -0.81 -36.59
CA ILE A 129 1.44 -0.84 -37.90
C ILE A 129 2.56 0.18 -37.87
N VAL A 130 3.73 -0.25 -37.41
CA VAL A 130 4.95 0.55 -37.55
C VAL A 130 5.34 0.53 -39.03
N LYS A 131 5.01 1.58 -39.75
CA LYS A 131 5.62 1.90 -41.03
C LYS A 131 6.97 2.53 -40.75
N VAL A 132 8.03 1.75 -40.81
CA VAL A 132 9.40 2.26 -40.92
C VAL A 132 9.72 2.33 -42.39
N ASP A 133 9.80 3.54 -42.91
CA ASP A 133 10.38 3.80 -44.24
C ASP A 133 11.90 3.58 -44.14
N SER A 134 12.38 2.47 -44.67
CA SER A 134 13.80 2.25 -44.96
C SER A 134 13.95 1.49 -46.25
N THR A 135 14.83 2.01 -47.08
CA THR A 135 15.20 1.61 -48.43
C THR A 135 15.84 0.20 -48.55
N ASP A 136 15.64 -0.69 -47.59
CA ASP A 136 16.07 -2.08 -47.69
C ASP A 136 15.10 -3.00 -46.92
N GLY A 137 14.52 -3.93 -47.65
CA GLY A 137 13.60 -5.02 -47.36
C GLY A 137 13.18 -5.22 -45.92
N VAL A 138 11.95 -4.79 -45.56
CA VAL A 138 11.31 -4.99 -44.25
C VAL A 138 11.09 -6.49 -44.03
N LYS A 139 11.86 -7.13 -43.16
CA LYS A 139 11.53 -8.43 -42.57
C LYS A 139 10.58 -8.17 -41.40
N LEU A 140 9.30 -8.44 -41.57
CA LEU A 140 8.32 -8.54 -40.50
C LEU A 140 8.70 -9.71 -39.58
N PHE A 141 9.36 -9.43 -38.47
CA PHE A 141 9.57 -10.42 -37.42
C PHE A 141 8.26 -10.57 -36.64
N LYS A 142 7.56 -11.67 -36.83
CA LYS A 142 6.47 -12.07 -35.96
C LYS A 142 7.07 -12.53 -34.64
N GLN A 143 6.93 -11.72 -33.61
CA GLN A 143 7.30 -12.10 -32.25
C GLN A 143 6.44 -13.30 -31.81
N ARG A 144 7.05 -14.44 -31.49
CA ARG A 144 6.34 -15.62 -31.00
C ARG A 144 6.21 -15.53 -29.49
N ILE A 145 4.97 -15.42 -29.00
CA ILE A 145 4.68 -15.47 -27.55
C ILE A 145 4.69 -16.96 -27.14
N ARG A 146 5.46 -17.27 -26.08
CA ARG A 146 5.47 -18.61 -25.48
C ARG A 146 4.13 -18.89 -24.78
N PRO A 147 3.69 -20.16 -24.70
CA PRO A 147 2.58 -20.52 -23.83
C PRO A 147 2.84 -20.11 -22.38
N CYS A 148 1.79 -19.72 -21.66
CA CYS A 148 1.91 -19.38 -20.24
C CYS A 148 2.36 -20.60 -19.43
N SER A 149 3.31 -20.42 -18.54
CA SER A 149 3.87 -21.49 -17.69
C SER A 149 3.06 -21.74 -16.42
N LEU A 150 2.17 -20.79 -16.04
CA LEU A 150 1.37 -20.86 -14.82
C LEU A 150 0.19 -21.83 -14.98
N ASP A 151 -0.24 -22.44 -13.88
CA ASP A 151 -1.52 -23.15 -13.81
C ASP A 151 -2.70 -22.19 -14.01
N LYS A 152 -3.84 -22.71 -14.45
CA LYS A 152 -5.00 -21.88 -14.80
C LYS A 152 -5.53 -21.02 -13.64
N PRO A 153 -5.72 -21.53 -12.40
CA PRO A 153 -6.10 -20.69 -11.28
C PRO A 153 -5.12 -19.55 -11.00
N THR A 154 -3.81 -19.79 -11.13
CA THR A 154 -2.78 -18.76 -10.96
C THR A 154 -2.82 -17.73 -12.10
N GLN A 155 -3.07 -18.13 -13.34
CA GLN A 155 -3.30 -17.21 -14.46
C GLN A 155 -4.49 -16.28 -14.18
N GLU A 156 -5.61 -16.83 -13.68
CA GLU A 156 -6.81 -16.07 -13.34
C GLU A 156 -6.56 -15.11 -12.18
N LEU A 157 -5.79 -15.51 -11.17
CA LEU A 157 -5.38 -14.65 -10.06
C LEU A 157 -4.53 -13.49 -10.54
N VAL A 158 -3.46 -13.75 -11.33
CA VAL A 158 -2.56 -12.71 -11.84
C VAL A 158 -3.33 -11.74 -12.73
N SER A 159 -4.17 -12.25 -13.63
CA SER A 159 -5.05 -11.41 -14.46
C SER A 159 -5.98 -10.54 -13.61
N LEU A 160 -6.48 -11.03 -12.48
CA LEU A 160 -7.35 -10.28 -11.59
C LEU A 160 -6.60 -9.14 -10.88
N ILE A 161 -5.47 -9.45 -10.23
CA ILE A 161 -4.76 -8.48 -9.37
C ILE A 161 -4.01 -7.39 -10.14
N PHE A 162 -3.86 -7.55 -11.46
CA PHE A 162 -3.31 -6.55 -12.39
C PHE A 162 -4.38 -5.97 -13.34
N SER A 163 -5.66 -6.28 -13.15
CA SER A 163 -6.75 -5.81 -14.00
C SER A 163 -7.01 -4.31 -13.82
N ASN A 164 -6.92 -3.55 -14.91
CA ASN A 164 -7.29 -2.14 -14.93
C ASN A 164 -8.77 -1.91 -14.55
N ASP A 165 -9.66 -2.82 -14.91
CA ASP A 165 -11.08 -2.69 -14.57
C ASP A 165 -11.30 -2.89 -13.07
N MET A 166 -10.59 -3.84 -12.45
CA MET A 166 -10.60 -4.03 -11.01
C MET A 166 -10.10 -2.78 -10.27
N PHE A 167 -9.00 -2.16 -10.74
CA PHE A 167 -8.49 -0.91 -10.17
C PHE A 167 -9.51 0.24 -10.32
N LYS A 168 -10.15 0.38 -11.48
CA LYS A 168 -11.22 1.39 -11.69
C LYS A 168 -12.40 1.16 -10.75
N ASP A 169 -12.85 -0.08 -10.61
CA ASP A 169 -13.94 -0.45 -9.69
C ASP A 169 -13.57 -0.09 -8.23
N ALA A 170 -12.35 -0.39 -7.80
CA ALA A 170 -11.86 -0.03 -6.48
C ALA A 170 -11.84 1.50 -6.27
N MET A 171 -11.35 2.26 -7.23
CA MET A 171 -11.35 3.73 -7.17
C MET A 171 -12.78 4.29 -7.12
N GLN A 172 -13.71 3.76 -7.90
CA GLN A 172 -15.13 4.17 -7.89
C GLN A 172 -15.80 3.87 -6.54
N THR A 173 -15.51 2.72 -5.94
CA THR A 173 -16.01 2.37 -4.60
C THR A 173 -15.55 3.36 -3.54
N MET A 174 -14.37 3.93 -3.71
CA MET A 174 -13.84 5.01 -2.86
C MET A 174 -14.34 6.41 -3.24
N ASN A 175 -15.29 6.52 -4.16
CA ASN A 175 -15.82 7.77 -4.72
C ASN A 175 -14.77 8.63 -5.43
N ILE A 176 -13.71 8.05 -5.96
CA ILE A 176 -12.72 8.78 -6.78
C ILE A 176 -13.31 9.05 -8.17
N ASP A 177 -13.08 10.25 -8.68
CA ASP A 177 -13.48 10.63 -10.03
C ASP A 177 -12.48 10.09 -11.05
N VAL A 178 -12.71 8.87 -11.54
CA VAL A 178 -11.84 8.19 -12.51
C VAL A 178 -11.74 8.89 -13.86
N LYS A 179 -12.64 9.84 -14.17
CA LYS A 179 -12.56 10.68 -15.38
C LYS A 179 -11.55 11.80 -15.21
N LYS A 180 -11.46 12.37 -14.00
CA LYS A 180 -10.51 13.43 -13.68
C LYS A 180 -9.15 12.89 -13.25
N MET A 181 -9.13 11.70 -12.68
CA MET A 181 -7.93 10.98 -12.24
C MET A 181 -7.95 9.56 -12.82
N PRO A 182 -7.74 9.39 -14.13
CA PRO A 182 -7.70 8.06 -14.73
C PRO A 182 -6.47 7.27 -14.22
N LEU A 183 -6.58 5.95 -14.31
CA LEU A 183 -5.43 5.06 -14.13
C LEU A 183 -4.31 5.51 -15.08
N GLY A 184 -3.05 5.33 -14.69
CA GLY A 184 -1.89 5.80 -15.48
C GLY A 184 -1.60 7.30 -15.35
N LYS A 185 -2.53 8.11 -14.82
CA LYS A 185 -2.27 9.51 -14.41
C LYS A 185 -2.18 9.70 -12.90
N LEU A 186 -2.39 8.63 -12.15
CA LEU A 186 -2.18 8.62 -10.71
C LEU A 186 -0.68 8.70 -10.42
N SER A 187 -0.23 9.74 -9.72
CA SER A 187 1.18 9.93 -9.42
C SER A 187 1.46 9.87 -7.92
N LYS A 188 2.65 9.35 -7.57
CA LYS A 188 3.14 9.32 -6.18
C LYS A 188 3.14 10.72 -5.55
N GLN A 189 3.53 11.74 -6.33
CA GLN A 189 3.54 13.13 -5.86
C GLN A 189 2.15 13.65 -5.54
N GLN A 190 1.15 13.31 -6.36
CA GLN A 190 -0.24 13.70 -6.12
C GLN A 190 -0.79 13.04 -4.85
N ILE A 191 -0.48 11.77 -4.62
CA ILE A 191 -0.85 11.05 -3.40
C ILE A 191 -0.18 11.68 -2.17
N ALA A 192 1.12 12.00 -2.25
CA ALA A 192 1.85 12.68 -1.18
C ALA A 192 1.23 14.04 -0.83
N LYS A 193 0.90 14.87 -1.84
CA LYS A 193 0.17 16.14 -1.63
C LYS A 193 -1.21 15.92 -1.00
N GLY A 194 -1.86 14.79 -1.30
CA GLY A 194 -3.11 14.40 -0.64
C GLY A 194 -2.93 14.17 0.86
N PHE A 195 -1.87 13.45 1.27
CA PHE A 195 -1.52 13.27 2.67
C PHE A 195 -1.21 14.58 3.38
N GLU A 196 -0.39 15.47 2.77
CA GLU A 196 -0.09 16.80 3.32
C GLU A 196 -1.37 17.63 3.55
N ALA A 197 -2.34 17.54 2.63
CA ALA A 197 -3.61 18.24 2.80
C ALA A 197 -4.45 17.67 3.96
N LEU A 198 -4.41 16.34 4.17
CA LEU A 198 -5.10 15.70 5.31
C LEU A 198 -4.41 16.00 6.64
N GLU A 199 -3.09 16.10 6.68
CA GLU A 199 -2.33 16.52 7.86
C GLU A 199 -2.69 17.96 8.27
N ALA A 200 -2.85 18.87 7.31
CA ALA A 200 -3.30 20.23 7.58
C ALA A 200 -4.74 20.26 8.16
N ILE A 201 -5.63 19.38 7.69
CA ILE A 201 -6.98 19.23 8.25
C ILE A 201 -6.91 18.68 9.67
N GLU A 202 -6.07 17.67 9.90
CA GLU A 202 -5.89 17.05 11.22
C GLU A 202 -5.37 18.05 12.24
N ALA A 203 -4.40 18.90 11.87
CA ALA A 203 -3.91 19.99 12.71
C ALA A 203 -5.03 21.00 13.04
N ALA A 204 -5.83 21.41 12.02
CA ALA A 204 -6.93 22.32 12.21
C ALA A 204 -8.06 21.74 13.10
N LEU A 205 -8.24 20.42 13.13
CA LEU A 205 -9.19 19.74 14.03
C LEU A 205 -8.73 19.76 15.51
N GLN A 206 -7.42 19.87 15.75
CA GLN A 206 -6.86 19.96 17.11
C GLN A 206 -6.91 21.38 17.68
N GLU A 207 -7.02 22.40 16.83
CA GLU A 207 -7.16 23.79 17.24
C GLU A 207 -8.57 24.05 17.81
N GLN A 208 -8.68 24.64 18.99
CA GLN A 208 -9.97 25.01 19.61
C GLN A 208 -10.12 26.55 19.72
N PRO A 209 -11.27 27.09 19.20
CA PRO A 209 -12.35 26.43 18.48
C PRO A 209 -11.98 26.21 17.00
N SER A 210 -12.22 25.02 16.49
CA SER A 210 -12.00 24.74 15.06
C SER A 210 -12.88 25.64 14.20
N ALA A 211 -12.27 26.46 13.35
CA ALA A 211 -13.02 27.33 12.44
C ALA A 211 -13.63 26.50 11.31
N GLN A 212 -14.95 26.29 11.33
CA GLN A 212 -15.68 25.52 10.31
C GLN A 212 -15.29 25.96 8.88
N LYS A 213 -15.13 27.27 8.66
CA LYS A 213 -14.73 27.84 7.38
C LYS A 213 -13.32 27.39 6.96
N GLN A 214 -12.38 27.28 7.89
CA GLN A 214 -11.02 26.79 7.63
C GLN A 214 -11.06 25.31 7.22
N LEU A 215 -11.86 24.48 7.89
CA LEU A 215 -12.02 23.07 7.52
C LEU A 215 -12.65 22.91 6.14
N GLU A 216 -13.62 23.75 5.75
CA GLU A 216 -14.20 23.75 4.41
C GLU A 216 -13.15 24.12 3.33
N GLU A 217 -12.31 25.13 3.58
CA GLU A 217 -11.24 25.53 2.67
C GLU A 217 -10.18 24.43 2.51
N LEU A 218 -9.72 23.84 3.61
CA LEU A 218 -8.76 22.75 3.60
C LEU A 218 -9.34 21.49 2.93
N SER A 219 -10.60 21.16 3.19
CA SER A 219 -11.30 20.05 2.53
C SER A 219 -11.41 20.27 1.03
N SER A 220 -11.74 21.50 0.61
CA SER A 220 -11.78 21.87 -0.81
C SER A 220 -10.42 21.72 -1.48
N ARG A 221 -9.32 22.07 -0.77
CA ARG A 221 -7.95 21.85 -1.24
C ARG A 221 -7.67 20.35 -1.43
N PHE A 222 -8.03 19.51 -0.46
CA PHE A 222 -7.88 18.07 -0.55
C PHE A 222 -8.62 17.49 -1.76
N TYR A 223 -9.90 17.85 -1.95
CA TYR A 223 -10.70 17.38 -3.10
C TYR A 223 -10.25 17.94 -4.45
N THR A 224 -9.48 19.02 -4.46
CA THR A 224 -8.81 19.51 -5.65
C THR A 224 -7.61 18.64 -6.03
N ILE A 225 -6.83 18.22 -5.04
CA ILE A 225 -5.65 17.35 -5.23
C ILE A 225 -6.10 15.93 -5.60
N ILE A 226 -7.08 15.40 -4.87
CA ILE A 226 -7.64 14.05 -5.05
C ILE A 226 -9.11 14.19 -5.49
N PRO A 227 -9.37 14.25 -6.79
CA PRO A 227 -10.72 14.47 -7.30
C PRO A 227 -11.70 13.37 -6.90
N HIS A 228 -12.80 13.76 -6.27
CA HIS A 228 -13.88 12.86 -5.89
C HIS A 228 -15.13 13.10 -6.73
N ASN A 229 -15.94 12.06 -6.88
CA ASN A 229 -17.23 12.14 -7.55
C ASN A 229 -18.35 12.30 -6.52
N PHE A 230 -18.82 13.52 -6.32
CA PHE A 230 -19.95 13.84 -5.44
C PHE A 230 -21.27 13.97 -6.20
N GLY A 231 -21.29 13.64 -7.48
CA GLY A 231 -22.46 13.86 -8.33
C GLY A 231 -22.82 15.35 -8.38
N ARG A 232 -24.06 15.70 -7.96
CA ARG A 232 -24.54 17.08 -7.88
C ARG A 232 -24.43 17.69 -6.49
N SER A 233 -23.93 16.94 -5.51
CA SER A 233 -23.81 17.41 -4.14
C SER A 233 -22.54 18.25 -3.95
N ARG A 234 -22.59 19.19 -2.99
CA ARG A 234 -21.36 19.88 -2.56
C ARG A 234 -20.44 18.91 -1.85
N PRO A 235 -19.12 19.01 -2.05
CA PRO A 235 -18.15 18.24 -1.30
C PRO A 235 -18.35 18.45 0.22
N PRO A 236 -18.49 17.40 1.03
CA PRO A 236 -18.63 17.54 2.47
C PRO A 236 -17.31 18.03 3.08
N ALA A 237 -17.41 18.85 4.12
CA ALA A 237 -16.21 19.19 4.92
C ALA A 237 -15.71 17.96 5.65
N ILE A 238 -14.41 17.76 5.67
CA ILE A 238 -13.71 16.74 6.48
C ILE A 238 -13.58 17.35 7.88
N SER A 239 -14.48 17.00 8.80
CA SER A 239 -14.67 17.68 10.07
C SER A 239 -14.49 16.79 11.29
N THR A 240 -14.10 15.52 11.11
CA THR A 240 -13.82 14.59 12.20
C THR A 240 -12.56 13.77 11.93
N GLN A 241 -11.94 13.29 13.01
CA GLN A 241 -10.73 12.46 12.93
C GLN A 241 -10.98 11.13 12.19
N GLU A 242 -12.18 10.57 12.37
CA GLU A 242 -12.54 9.32 11.69
C GLU A 242 -12.59 9.50 10.17
N VAL A 243 -13.12 10.64 9.70
CA VAL A 243 -13.17 10.95 8.26
C VAL A 243 -11.77 11.21 7.72
N VAL A 244 -10.90 11.89 8.48
CA VAL A 244 -9.48 12.05 8.11
C VAL A 244 -8.81 10.70 7.97
N GLN A 245 -8.98 9.81 8.94
CA GLN A 245 -8.38 8.47 8.90
C GLN A 245 -8.90 7.67 7.69
N ALA A 246 -10.20 7.66 7.45
CA ALA A 246 -10.78 6.98 6.28
C ALA A 246 -10.23 7.52 4.94
N LYS A 247 -9.95 8.83 4.86
CA LYS A 247 -9.30 9.41 3.68
C LYS A 247 -7.81 9.06 3.58
N LYS A 248 -7.11 8.96 4.69
CA LYS A 248 -5.73 8.44 4.71
C LYS A 248 -5.68 6.99 4.24
N ASP A 249 -6.57 6.14 4.73
CA ASP A 249 -6.65 4.73 4.31
C ASP A 249 -6.95 4.61 2.82
N MET A 250 -7.84 5.45 2.28
CA MET A 250 -8.10 5.53 0.84
C MET A 250 -6.83 5.91 0.05
N LEU A 251 -6.05 6.89 0.51
CA LEU A 251 -4.79 7.28 -0.16
C LEU A 251 -3.77 6.15 -0.14
N LEU A 252 -3.74 5.32 0.90
CA LEU A 252 -2.89 4.14 0.95
C LEU A 252 -3.26 3.13 -0.14
N VAL A 253 -4.55 2.89 -0.34
CA VAL A 253 -5.03 2.03 -1.44
C VAL A 253 -4.62 2.60 -2.80
N LEU A 254 -4.75 3.93 -2.99
CA LEU A 254 -4.31 4.58 -4.25
C LEU A 254 -2.80 4.44 -4.45
N ALA A 255 -2.00 4.52 -3.40
CA ALA A 255 -0.54 4.32 -3.48
C ALA A 255 -0.18 2.90 -3.90
N ASP A 256 -0.92 1.90 -3.44
CA ASP A 256 -0.73 0.50 -3.81
C ASP A 256 -1.18 0.22 -5.26
N ILE A 257 -2.27 0.86 -5.73
CA ILE A 257 -2.70 0.82 -7.14
C ILE A 257 -1.61 1.45 -8.02
N GLU A 258 -1.08 2.61 -7.64
CA GLU A 258 0.00 3.28 -8.37
C GLU A 258 1.25 2.38 -8.44
N LEU A 259 1.62 1.74 -7.33
CA LEU A 259 2.74 0.80 -7.32
C LEU A 259 2.55 -0.34 -8.31
N ALA A 260 1.38 -0.98 -8.33
CA ALA A 260 1.08 -2.07 -9.27
C ALA A 260 1.18 -1.61 -10.73
N GLN A 261 0.66 -0.41 -11.04
CA GLN A 261 0.74 0.18 -12.38
C GLN A 261 2.16 0.56 -12.79
N SER A 262 2.93 1.18 -11.87
CA SER A 262 4.34 1.51 -12.11
C SER A 262 5.18 0.26 -12.42
N LEU A 263 4.92 -0.86 -11.75
CA LEU A 263 5.60 -2.13 -12.02
C LEU A 263 5.33 -2.63 -13.44
N GLN A 264 4.10 -2.50 -13.93
CA GLN A 264 3.77 -2.88 -15.31
C GLN A 264 4.37 -1.90 -16.34
N ALA A 265 4.39 -0.60 -16.07
CA ALA A 265 4.91 0.43 -16.98
C ALA A 265 6.44 0.34 -17.17
N GLN A 266 7.21 0.18 -16.08
CA GLN A 266 8.67 0.04 -16.15
C GLN A 266 9.12 -1.11 -17.06
N LYS A 267 8.35 -2.19 -17.06
CA LYS A 267 8.67 -3.37 -17.87
C LYS A 267 8.39 -3.18 -19.36
N LYS A 268 7.39 -2.38 -19.73
CA LYS A 268 7.16 -2.04 -21.15
C LYS A 268 8.35 -1.26 -21.73
N GLU A 269 8.94 -0.35 -20.96
CA GLU A 269 10.13 0.42 -21.39
C GLU A 269 11.36 -0.50 -21.60
N GLU A 270 11.59 -1.49 -20.70
CA GLU A 270 12.69 -2.45 -20.82
C GLU A 270 12.52 -3.40 -22.02
N GLU A 271 11.29 -3.72 -22.41
CA GLU A 271 10.99 -4.65 -23.53
C GLU A 271 11.12 -4.00 -24.91
N GLU A 272 10.90 -2.70 -25.04
CA GLU A 272 11.12 -1.96 -26.30
C GLU A 272 12.60 -1.92 -26.69
N GLU A 273 13.51 -2.05 -25.71
CA GLU A 273 14.95 -2.08 -25.94
C GLU A 273 15.48 -3.48 -26.35
N MET A 274 14.76 -4.57 -26.08
CA MET A 274 15.19 -5.94 -26.39
C MET A 274 14.46 -6.53 -27.60
N LYS A 275 15.12 -6.62 -28.72
CA LYS A 275 14.68 -7.38 -29.91
C LYS A 275 14.83 -8.88 -29.65
N VAL A 276 13.83 -9.54 -29.11
CA VAL A 276 13.84 -10.99 -28.83
C VAL A 276 12.89 -11.70 -29.78
N GLU A 277 13.33 -12.82 -30.42
CA GLU A 277 12.52 -13.63 -31.32
C GLU A 277 11.38 -14.35 -30.59
N GLU A 278 11.53 -14.70 -29.33
CA GLU A 278 10.49 -15.30 -28.48
C GLU A 278 10.28 -14.50 -27.19
N ALA A 279 9.08 -13.97 -26.98
CA ALA A 279 8.70 -13.26 -25.77
C ALA A 279 7.98 -14.20 -24.78
N PRO A 280 8.22 -14.06 -23.46
CA PRO A 280 7.41 -14.71 -22.42
C PRO A 280 5.94 -14.26 -22.50
N HIS A 281 5.03 -15.13 -22.03
CA HIS A 281 3.62 -14.78 -21.97
C HIS A 281 3.40 -13.56 -21.05
N PRO A 282 2.48 -12.63 -21.37
CA PRO A 282 2.22 -11.44 -20.54
C PRO A 282 1.94 -11.76 -19.07
N LEU A 283 1.16 -12.81 -18.78
CA LEU A 283 0.89 -13.24 -17.40
C LEU A 283 2.11 -13.78 -16.67
N ASP A 284 3.04 -14.48 -17.37
CA ASP A 284 4.31 -14.92 -16.78
C ASP A 284 5.18 -13.70 -16.42
N LYS A 285 5.10 -12.66 -17.23
CA LYS A 285 5.78 -11.39 -16.97
C LYS A 285 5.20 -10.69 -15.75
N ASP A 286 3.88 -10.52 -15.67
CA ASP A 286 3.20 -9.90 -14.53
C ASP A 286 3.43 -10.69 -13.24
N TYR A 287 3.39 -12.03 -13.33
CA TYR A 287 3.74 -12.91 -12.21
C TYR A 287 5.18 -12.66 -11.72
N GLY A 288 6.14 -12.56 -12.63
CA GLY A 288 7.54 -12.24 -12.30
C GLY A 288 7.74 -10.90 -11.57
N LEU A 289 6.85 -9.91 -11.81
CA LEU A 289 6.89 -8.61 -11.08
C LEU A 289 6.61 -8.76 -9.59
N LEU A 290 5.85 -9.77 -9.20
CA LEU A 290 5.50 -10.00 -7.80
C LEU A 290 6.71 -10.40 -6.96
N LYS A 291 7.77 -11.00 -7.56
CA LYS A 291 8.90 -11.61 -6.85
C LYS A 291 8.44 -12.49 -5.69
N CYS A 292 7.46 -13.33 -6.01
CA CYS A 292 6.72 -14.12 -5.06
C CYS A 292 6.24 -15.41 -5.74
N ASP A 293 6.66 -16.55 -5.22
CA ASP A 293 6.20 -17.84 -5.73
C ASP A 293 4.86 -18.19 -5.09
N LEU A 294 3.89 -18.50 -5.94
CA LEU A 294 2.56 -18.96 -5.55
C LEU A 294 2.40 -20.41 -6.00
N THR A 295 2.23 -21.30 -5.03
CA THR A 295 2.00 -22.74 -5.28
C THR A 295 0.56 -23.08 -4.95
N LEU A 296 -0.22 -23.44 -5.96
CA LEU A 296 -1.61 -23.86 -5.77
C LEU A 296 -1.67 -25.11 -4.89
N ILE A 297 -2.53 -25.09 -3.87
CA ILE A 297 -2.69 -26.22 -2.95
C ILE A 297 -3.79 -27.15 -3.46
N ASP A 298 -3.48 -28.46 -3.45
CA ASP A 298 -4.46 -29.48 -3.78
C ASP A 298 -5.59 -29.51 -2.72
N PRO A 299 -6.88 -29.47 -3.13
CA PRO A 299 -8.01 -29.54 -2.21
C PRO A 299 -8.04 -30.78 -1.31
N SER A 300 -7.40 -31.87 -1.70
CA SER A 300 -7.28 -33.10 -0.90
C SER A 300 -6.19 -33.05 0.17
N SER A 301 -5.33 -32.02 0.17
CA SER A 301 -4.21 -31.89 1.09
C SER A 301 -4.68 -31.53 2.52
N GLU A 302 -3.88 -31.94 3.52
CA GLU A 302 -4.13 -31.61 4.93
C GLU A 302 -4.12 -30.10 5.18
N ASP A 303 -3.20 -29.37 4.56
CA ASP A 303 -3.11 -27.91 4.68
C ASP A 303 -4.39 -27.23 4.15
N TYR A 304 -4.91 -27.69 3.01
CA TYR A 304 -6.16 -27.14 2.46
C TYR A 304 -7.34 -27.38 3.41
N GLN A 305 -7.50 -28.60 3.90
CA GLN A 305 -8.60 -28.95 4.81
C GLN A 305 -8.51 -28.22 6.14
N LEU A 306 -7.29 -27.99 6.64
CA LEU A 306 -7.03 -27.19 7.85
C LEU A 306 -7.50 -25.75 7.66
N ILE A 307 -7.16 -25.12 6.53
CA ILE A 307 -7.53 -23.73 6.23
C ILE A 307 -9.04 -23.61 6.00
N VAL A 308 -9.65 -24.54 5.28
CA VAL A 308 -11.11 -24.58 5.08
C VAL A 308 -11.84 -24.70 6.41
N THR A 309 -11.39 -25.60 7.29
CA THR A 309 -11.97 -25.76 8.64
C THR A 309 -11.83 -24.46 9.45
N TYR A 310 -10.68 -23.78 9.36
CA TYR A 310 -10.47 -22.50 10.04
C TYR A 310 -11.47 -21.44 9.54
N ILE A 311 -11.70 -21.35 8.23
CA ILE A 311 -12.70 -20.44 7.64
C ILE A 311 -14.13 -20.79 8.12
N GLU A 312 -14.52 -22.07 8.03
CA GLU A 312 -15.86 -22.52 8.38
C GLU A 312 -16.19 -22.35 9.87
N LYS A 313 -15.21 -22.59 10.73
CA LYS A 313 -15.42 -22.51 12.19
C LYS A 313 -15.44 -21.09 12.71
N THR A 314 -14.64 -20.18 12.14
CA THR A 314 -14.47 -18.80 12.60
C THR A 314 -15.07 -17.75 11.66
N GLY A 315 -15.69 -18.19 10.57
CA GLY A 315 -16.39 -17.34 9.62
C GLY A 315 -17.74 -16.82 10.15
N CYS A 316 -18.34 -15.92 9.38
CA CYS A 316 -19.64 -15.36 9.71
C CYS A 316 -20.76 -16.39 9.54
N SER A 317 -21.63 -16.53 10.55
CA SER A 317 -22.75 -17.49 10.51
C SER A 317 -23.82 -17.13 9.47
N TYR A 318 -24.00 -15.83 9.16
CA TYR A 318 -25.03 -15.36 8.21
C TYR A 318 -24.55 -15.37 6.76
N ARG A 319 -23.22 -15.44 6.54
CA ARG A 319 -22.61 -15.36 5.22
C ARG A 319 -21.49 -16.39 5.13
N LYS A 320 -21.81 -17.54 4.57
CA LYS A 320 -20.77 -18.54 4.29
C LYS A 320 -19.90 -18.10 3.13
N LEU A 321 -18.63 -17.97 3.38
CA LEU A 321 -17.63 -17.72 2.35
C LEU A 321 -17.32 -19.05 1.63
N GLN A 322 -17.29 -19.01 0.31
CA GLN A 322 -16.89 -20.16 -0.49
C GLN A 322 -15.40 -20.04 -0.84
N VAL A 323 -14.63 -21.03 -0.47
CA VAL A 323 -13.21 -21.10 -0.89
C VAL A 323 -13.15 -21.47 -2.37
N LEU A 324 -12.48 -20.62 -3.15
CA LEU A 324 -12.24 -20.86 -4.57
C LEU A 324 -10.89 -21.53 -4.77
N ASN A 325 -9.82 -20.92 -4.30
CA ASN A 325 -8.46 -21.41 -4.42
C ASN A 325 -7.63 -21.00 -3.20
N ILE A 326 -6.58 -21.78 -2.89
CA ILE A 326 -5.59 -21.48 -1.86
C ILE A 326 -4.20 -21.70 -2.46
N TRP A 327 -3.30 -20.74 -2.24
CA TRP A 327 -1.88 -20.85 -2.61
C TRP A 327 -0.99 -20.77 -1.38
N LYS A 328 0.07 -21.59 -1.37
CA LYS A 328 1.25 -21.33 -0.52
C LYS A 328 1.97 -20.13 -1.11
N VAL A 329 2.42 -19.24 -0.24
CA VAL A 329 3.09 -18.00 -0.61
C VAL A 329 4.54 -18.06 -0.15
N ASN A 330 5.47 -17.82 -1.06
CA ASN A 330 6.90 -17.72 -0.77
C ASN A 330 7.45 -16.44 -1.41
N ARG A 331 7.53 -15.38 -0.61
CA ARG A 331 8.03 -14.07 -1.05
C ARG A 331 9.55 -14.02 -0.94
N GLU A 332 10.19 -13.44 -1.97
CA GLU A 332 11.63 -13.22 -1.98
C GLU A 332 12.06 -12.39 -0.76
N GLY A 333 13.03 -12.91 0.01
CA GLY A 333 13.62 -12.23 1.17
C GLY A 333 12.77 -12.23 2.45
N GLU A 334 11.46 -12.53 2.41
CA GLU A 334 10.60 -12.48 3.60
C GLU A 334 11.00 -13.51 4.66
N HIS A 335 11.34 -14.71 4.26
CA HIS A 335 11.81 -15.76 5.16
C HIS A 335 13.06 -15.36 5.95
N SER A 336 14.03 -14.72 5.27
CA SER A 336 15.27 -14.26 5.91
C SER A 336 14.98 -13.17 6.93
N ARG A 337 14.11 -12.24 6.61
CA ARG A 337 13.64 -11.19 7.51
C ARG A 337 12.91 -11.77 8.72
N PHE A 338 12.01 -12.71 8.51
CA PHE A 338 11.22 -13.35 9.55
C PHE A 338 12.07 -14.20 10.50
N LYS A 339 13.16 -14.83 10.01
CA LYS A 339 14.09 -15.61 10.82
C LYS A 339 14.78 -14.81 11.93
N THR A 340 14.86 -13.49 11.84
CA THR A 340 15.40 -12.64 12.92
C THR A 340 14.57 -12.77 14.20
N HIS A 341 13.33 -13.23 14.11
CA HIS A 341 12.41 -13.49 15.23
C HIS A 341 12.30 -14.96 15.62
N ASN A 342 13.30 -15.80 15.29
CA ASN A 342 13.28 -17.22 15.65
C ASN A 342 13.35 -17.49 17.16
N ASN A 343 13.76 -16.51 17.95
CA ASN A 343 13.72 -16.57 19.41
C ASN A 343 12.31 -16.35 19.99
N LEU A 344 11.37 -15.81 19.20
CA LEU A 344 10.00 -15.60 19.66
C LEU A 344 9.17 -16.86 19.48
N GLU A 345 8.62 -17.31 20.59
CA GLU A 345 7.62 -18.37 20.65
C GLU A 345 6.20 -17.78 20.56
N ASN A 346 5.14 -18.55 20.83
CA ASN A 346 3.76 -18.13 20.69
C ASN A 346 3.47 -17.63 19.27
N ARG A 347 3.63 -18.53 18.30
CA ARG A 347 3.34 -18.26 16.90
C ARG A 347 1.96 -18.73 16.54
N ARG A 348 1.23 -17.90 15.81
CA ARG A 348 -0.11 -18.23 15.36
C ARG A 348 -0.26 -17.97 13.87
N LEU A 349 -1.13 -18.73 13.23
CA LEU A 349 -1.60 -18.48 11.88
C LEU A 349 -2.84 -17.59 11.97
N LEU A 350 -2.73 -16.33 11.50
CA LEU A 350 -3.74 -15.30 11.71
C LEU A 350 -4.19 -14.65 10.39
N TRP A 351 -5.45 -14.24 10.35
CA TRP A 351 -6.09 -13.64 9.18
C TRP A 351 -5.77 -12.17 9.01
N HIS A 352 -5.58 -11.76 7.75
CA HIS A 352 -5.53 -10.37 7.34
C HIS A 352 -6.41 -10.19 6.10
N GLY A 353 -7.44 -9.35 6.20
CA GLY A 353 -8.34 -9.01 5.10
C GLY A 353 -8.00 -7.67 4.50
N THR A 354 -8.13 -7.54 3.17
CA THR A 354 -7.73 -6.34 2.46
C THR A 354 -8.56 -6.11 1.19
N ASN A 355 -8.41 -4.94 0.59
CA ASN A 355 -8.95 -4.65 -0.72
C ASN A 355 -8.20 -5.45 -1.80
N VAL A 356 -8.91 -6.05 -2.78
CA VAL A 356 -8.29 -6.80 -3.88
C VAL A 356 -7.29 -5.95 -4.65
N ALA A 357 -7.53 -4.64 -4.76
CA ALA A 357 -6.66 -3.71 -5.46
C ALA A 357 -5.25 -3.57 -4.87
N VAL A 358 -5.03 -3.93 -3.60
CA VAL A 358 -3.71 -3.83 -2.96
C VAL A 358 -2.96 -5.17 -2.91
N VAL A 359 -3.58 -6.26 -3.39
CA VAL A 359 -3.01 -7.62 -3.31
C VAL A 359 -1.67 -7.73 -4.05
N ALA A 360 -1.56 -7.17 -5.26
CA ALA A 360 -0.30 -7.17 -6.01
C ALA A 360 0.82 -6.46 -5.24
N ALA A 361 0.53 -5.32 -4.61
CA ALA A 361 1.48 -4.56 -3.79
C ALA A 361 1.91 -5.36 -2.54
N ILE A 362 0.97 -6.06 -1.87
CA ILE A 362 1.27 -6.90 -0.71
C ILE A 362 2.13 -8.10 -1.13
N LEU A 363 1.82 -8.79 -2.22
CA LEU A 363 2.65 -9.89 -2.72
C LEU A 363 4.05 -9.41 -3.06
N LYS A 364 4.19 -8.23 -3.68
CA LYS A 364 5.49 -7.63 -4.02
C LYS A 364 6.29 -7.18 -2.80
N SER A 365 5.67 -6.48 -1.86
CA SER A 365 6.37 -5.74 -0.81
C SER A 365 6.16 -6.31 0.60
N GLY A 366 5.22 -7.25 0.80
CA GLY A 366 4.76 -7.73 2.09
C GLY A 366 3.73 -6.80 2.74
N LEU A 367 3.25 -7.21 3.90
CA LEU A 367 2.46 -6.34 4.75
C LEU A 367 3.34 -5.23 5.32
N ARG A 368 2.85 -3.99 5.28
CA ARG A 368 3.61 -2.79 5.66
C ARG A 368 2.85 -1.97 6.70
N ILE A 369 3.59 -1.41 7.64
CA ILE A 369 3.07 -0.42 8.60
C ILE A 369 3.19 0.95 7.94
N MET A 370 2.11 1.41 7.33
CA MET A 370 2.14 2.69 6.62
C MET A 370 2.16 3.86 7.61
N PRO A 371 2.90 4.96 7.31
CA PRO A 371 3.10 6.08 8.24
C PRO A 371 1.82 6.75 8.73
N HIS A 372 0.81 6.77 7.87
CA HIS A 372 -0.49 7.35 8.14
C HIS A 372 -1.53 6.30 8.55
N SER A 373 -1.12 5.01 8.63
CA SER A 373 -1.99 3.99 9.21
C SER A 373 -2.22 4.26 10.68
N GLY A 374 -3.37 3.95 11.14
CA GLY A 374 -3.76 4.06 12.52
C GLY A 374 -4.97 3.18 12.77
N GLY A 375 -5.26 2.95 14.02
CA GLY A 375 -6.41 2.15 14.40
C GLY A 375 -6.60 2.23 15.91
N ARG A 376 -7.57 1.48 16.41
CA ARG A 376 -7.94 1.44 17.82
C ARG A 376 -6.77 1.08 18.75
N VAL A 377 -5.72 0.45 18.21
CA VAL A 377 -4.55 -0.03 18.96
C VAL A 377 -3.25 0.54 18.34
N GLY A 378 -3.32 1.75 17.80
CA GLY A 378 -2.18 2.50 17.29
C GLY A 378 -1.66 2.05 15.92
N LYS A 379 -0.38 2.32 15.63
CA LYS A 379 0.26 2.06 14.34
C LYS A 379 0.94 0.69 14.34
N GLY A 380 0.25 -0.33 13.89
CA GLY A 380 0.77 -1.69 13.77
C GLY A 380 0.14 -2.44 12.61
N LEU A 381 0.58 -3.67 12.39
CA LEU A 381 -0.11 -4.63 11.53
C LEU A 381 -1.15 -5.37 12.37
N TYR A 382 -2.37 -5.39 11.87
CA TYR A 382 -3.55 -5.94 12.52
C TYR A 382 -3.90 -7.31 11.94
N PHE A 383 -4.12 -8.27 12.82
CA PHE A 383 -4.54 -9.62 12.47
C PHE A 383 -5.71 -10.06 13.34
N ALA A 384 -6.43 -11.09 12.90
CA ALA A 384 -7.52 -11.68 13.65
C ALA A 384 -7.40 -13.21 13.72
N SER A 385 -7.84 -13.77 14.85
CA SER A 385 -8.05 -15.21 15.02
C SER A 385 -9.37 -15.68 14.42
N GLU A 386 -10.34 -14.78 14.32
CA GLU A 386 -11.63 -15.06 13.67
C GLU A 386 -11.65 -14.56 12.23
N ASN A 387 -11.90 -15.47 11.27
CA ASN A 387 -12.01 -15.13 9.84
C ASN A 387 -13.09 -14.05 9.59
N SER A 388 -14.23 -14.13 10.28
CA SER A 388 -15.35 -13.17 10.17
C SER A 388 -14.92 -11.72 10.37
N LYS A 389 -13.98 -11.47 11.28
CA LYS A 389 -13.44 -10.13 11.55
C LYS A 389 -12.65 -9.61 10.36
N SER A 390 -11.66 -10.38 9.92
CA SER A 390 -10.81 -9.98 8.76
C SER A 390 -11.60 -9.91 7.46
N ALA A 391 -12.62 -10.75 7.28
CA ALA A 391 -13.53 -10.71 6.12
C ALA A 391 -14.30 -9.37 6.00
N GLY A 392 -14.53 -8.68 7.13
CA GLY A 392 -15.15 -7.36 7.16
C GLY A 392 -14.28 -6.25 6.51
N TYR A 393 -12.99 -6.47 6.38
CA TYR A 393 -12.05 -5.53 5.73
C TYR A 393 -11.80 -5.85 4.26
N VAL A 394 -12.36 -6.97 3.75
CA VAL A 394 -12.21 -7.32 2.35
C VAL A 394 -13.18 -6.49 1.50
N CYS A 395 -12.62 -5.74 0.54
CA CYS A 395 -13.39 -5.15 -0.54
C CYS A 395 -13.30 -6.07 -1.76
N PRO A 396 -14.31 -6.93 -2.00
CA PRO A 396 -14.30 -7.86 -3.11
C PRO A 396 -14.57 -7.12 -4.42
N THR A 397 -14.25 -7.76 -5.54
CA THR A 397 -14.58 -7.28 -6.88
C THR A 397 -16.10 -7.24 -7.12
N SER A 398 -16.52 -6.60 -8.23
CA SER A 398 -17.92 -6.61 -8.71
C SER A 398 -18.46 -8.05 -8.90
N LYS A 399 -17.60 -9.03 -9.16
CA LYS A 399 -17.93 -10.47 -9.22
C LYS A 399 -17.94 -11.15 -7.85
N ARG A 400 -17.86 -10.38 -6.75
CA ARG A 400 -17.84 -10.87 -5.37
C ARG A 400 -16.64 -11.78 -5.03
N VAL A 401 -15.54 -11.67 -5.78
CA VAL A 401 -14.27 -12.36 -5.49
C VAL A 401 -13.43 -11.46 -4.58
N GLY A 402 -13.03 -12.00 -3.44
CA GLY A 402 -12.15 -11.35 -2.48
C GLY A 402 -10.94 -12.21 -2.15
N ILE A 403 -9.93 -11.58 -1.58
CA ILE A 403 -8.67 -12.23 -1.22
C ILE A 403 -8.36 -11.92 0.24
N MET A 404 -7.91 -12.93 0.97
CA MET A 404 -7.41 -12.81 2.34
C MET A 404 -6.04 -13.46 2.44
N PHE A 405 -5.21 -12.91 3.31
CA PHE A 405 -3.93 -13.50 3.66
C PHE A 405 -4.01 -14.25 4.97
N LEU A 406 -3.33 -15.37 5.04
CA LEU A 406 -3.14 -16.13 6.27
C LEU A 406 -1.64 -16.10 6.60
N ASN A 407 -1.33 -15.51 7.74
CA ASN A 407 0.01 -15.11 8.10
C ASN A 407 0.50 -15.84 9.33
N GLU A 408 1.73 -16.35 9.30
CA GLU A 408 2.41 -16.74 10.52
C GLU A 408 2.90 -15.47 11.21
N VAL A 409 2.47 -15.28 12.45
CA VAL A 409 2.83 -14.12 13.27
C VAL A 409 3.58 -14.60 14.51
N ALA A 410 4.80 -14.10 14.70
CA ALA A 410 5.62 -14.35 15.88
C ALA A 410 5.23 -13.37 16.99
N LEU A 411 4.27 -13.76 17.84
CA LEU A 411 3.69 -12.87 18.85
C LEU A 411 4.57 -12.72 20.10
N GLY A 412 5.36 -13.74 20.42
CA GLY A 412 6.17 -13.73 21.64
C GLY A 412 5.34 -13.49 22.89
N LYS A 413 5.77 -12.55 23.72
CA LYS A 413 5.05 -12.15 24.94
C LYS A 413 4.07 -11.03 24.62
N GLU A 414 2.79 -11.33 24.75
CA GLU A 414 1.69 -10.41 24.45
C GLU A 414 1.43 -9.41 25.59
N TYR A 415 1.31 -8.14 25.26
CA TYR A 415 0.68 -7.14 26.15
C TYR A 415 -0.83 -7.11 25.88
N ARG A 416 -1.64 -7.37 26.91
CA ARG A 416 -3.09 -7.50 26.77
C ARG A 416 -3.81 -6.23 27.16
N ILE A 417 -4.72 -5.75 26.31
CA ILE A 417 -5.55 -4.58 26.54
C ILE A 417 -7.03 -4.91 26.37
N LEU A 418 -7.88 -4.17 27.07
CA LEU A 418 -9.36 -4.29 27.00
C LEU A 418 -10.02 -3.06 26.41
N HIS A 419 -9.28 -1.96 26.27
CA HIS A 419 -9.77 -0.69 25.76
C HIS A 419 -8.82 -0.15 24.70
N ASP A 420 -9.35 0.72 23.87
CA ASP A 420 -8.65 1.35 22.77
C ASP A 420 -7.43 2.14 23.28
N ASP A 421 -6.32 2.00 22.60
CA ASP A 421 -5.13 2.83 22.80
C ASP A 421 -4.50 3.21 21.44
N PRO A 422 -5.00 4.25 20.79
CA PRO A 422 -4.49 4.67 19.49
C PRO A 422 -3.10 5.32 19.55
N SER A 423 -2.56 5.54 20.76
CA SER A 423 -1.23 6.13 20.95
C SER A 423 -0.08 5.15 20.74
N LEU A 424 -0.37 3.82 20.74
CA LEU A 424 0.66 2.79 20.64
C LEU A 424 1.41 2.87 19.30
N ARG A 425 2.75 2.78 19.40
CA ARG A 425 3.68 2.73 18.26
C ARG A 425 4.65 1.56 18.37
N LYS A 426 4.73 0.95 19.54
CA LYS A 426 5.49 -0.26 19.89
C LYS A 426 4.80 -0.97 21.04
N PRO A 427 5.04 -2.27 21.28
CA PRO A 427 4.60 -2.89 22.50
C PRO A 427 5.28 -2.23 23.72
N PRO A 428 4.65 -2.22 24.89
CA PRO A 428 5.31 -1.82 26.13
C PRO A 428 6.55 -2.66 26.41
N ASP A 429 7.51 -2.10 27.15
CA ASP A 429 8.78 -2.74 27.45
C ASP A 429 8.57 -4.14 28.06
N GLY A 430 9.37 -5.10 27.58
CA GLY A 430 9.27 -6.51 27.98
C GLY A 430 8.15 -7.30 27.29
N HIS A 431 7.52 -6.75 26.25
CA HIS A 431 6.54 -7.42 25.41
C HIS A 431 6.94 -7.32 23.94
N ASP A 432 6.46 -8.26 23.12
CA ASP A 432 6.81 -8.41 21.70
C ASP A 432 5.62 -8.04 20.79
N SER A 433 4.40 -8.11 21.31
CA SER A 433 3.15 -7.85 20.59
C SER A 433 2.08 -7.25 21.50
N VAL A 434 0.96 -6.82 20.93
CA VAL A 434 -0.23 -6.39 21.67
C VAL A 434 -1.41 -7.25 21.28
N LEU A 435 -2.15 -7.75 22.27
CA LEU A 435 -3.41 -8.43 22.10
C LEU A 435 -4.55 -7.55 22.66
N ALA A 436 -5.35 -7.02 21.77
CA ALA A 436 -6.63 -6.42 22.14
C ALA A 436 -7.65 -7.55 22.32
N CYS A 437 -7.89 -7.89 23.60
CA CYS A 437 -8.65 -9.07 23.97
C CYS A 437 -10.14 -8.91 23.61
N GLY A 438 -10.63 -9.74 22.72
CA GLY A 438 -12.05 -9.78 22.31
C GLY A 438 -12.95 -10.44 23.35
N ARG A 439 -14.24 -10.08 23.32
CA ARG A 439 -15.27 -10.78 24.09
C ARG A 439 -15.53 -12.19 23.57
N THR A 440 -15.08 -12.48 22.34
CA THR A 440 -15.05 -13.83 21.77
C THR A 440 -13.67 -14.19 21.27
N GLU A 441 -13.34 -15.46 21.29
CA GLU A 441 -12.14 -16.09 20.70
C GLU A 441 -12.49 -17.49 20.22
N PRO A 442 -11.83 -18.03 19.18
CA PRO A 442 -11.95 -19.43 18.81
C PRO A 442 -11.60 -20.34 20.02
N ASP A 443 -12.40 -21.39 20.22
CA ASP A 443 -12.18 -22.34 21.33
C ASP A 443 -10.79 -22.99 21.22
N PRO A 444 -9.86 -22.71 22.13
CA PRO A 444 -8.50 -23.19 22.05
C PRO A 444 -8.38 -24.71 22.27
N ALA A 445 -9.40 -25.37 22.81
CA ALA A 445 -9.42 -26.83 22.95
C ALA A 445 -9.36 -27.57 21.60
N HIS A 446 -9.66 -26.89 20.52
CA HIS A 446 -9.65 -27.43 19.16
C HIS A 446 -8.47 -26.95 18.32
N ASP A 447 -7.57 -26.12 18.88
CA ASP A 447 -6.42 -25.61 18.15
C ASP A 447 -5.53 -26.76 17.65
N LYS A 448 -5.02 -26.63 16.44
CA LYS A 448 -4.03 -27.56 15.87
C LYS A 448 -2.66 -26.90 15.79
N GLU A 449 -1.62 -27.70 15.93
CA GLU A 449 -0.25 -27.27 15.73
C GLU A 449 0.21 -27.63 14.31
N LEU A 450 0.73 -26.65 13.59
CA LEU A 450 1.53 -26.88 12.38
C LEU A 450 3.01 -26.69 12.70
N ILE A 451 3.87 -27.43 12.01
CA ILE A 451 5.30 -27.19 12.03
C ILE A 451 5.68 -26.43 10.75
N LEU A 452 6.00 -25.15 10.90
CA LEU A 452 6.48 -24.31 9.80
C LEU A 452 7.93 -23.90 10.11
N ASP A 453 8.83 -24.21 9.18
CA ASP A 453 10.30 -23.96 9.34
C ASP A 453 10.88 -24.43 10.69
N GLY A 454 10.40 -25.58 11.18
CA GLY A 454 10.83 -26.16 12.45
C GLY A 454 10.24 -25.49 13.71
N LYS A 455 9.31 -24.54 13.55
CA LYS A 455 8.61 -23.87 14.65
C LYS A 455 7.16 -24.34 14.75
N LYS A 456 6.66 -24.43 15.98
CA LYS A 456 5.24 -24.70 16.25
C LYS A 456 4.42 -23.45 16.02
N VAL A 457 3.39 -23.58 15.21
CA VAL A 457 2.45 -22.51 14.86
C VAL A 457 1.04 -22.99 15.16
N LEU A 458 0.32 -22.26 16.01
CA LEU A 458 -1.05 -22.58 16.38
C LEU A 458 -2.01 -22.11 15.29
N VAL A 459 -2.99 -22.98 14.97
CA VAL A 459 -4.05 -22.73 14.01
C VAL A 459 -5.38 -22.99 14.67
N SER A 460 -6.21 -21.96 14.80
CA SER A 460 -7.53 -22.08 15.42
C SER A 460 -8.46 -22.95 14.58
N GLN A 461 -9.10 -23.93 15.23
CA GLN A 461 -10.02 -24.88 14.60
C GLN A 461 -11.36 -24.97 15.34
N GLY A 462 -11.49 -24.23 16.45
CA GLY A 462 -12.70 -24.15 17.24
C GLY A 462 -13.66 -23.07 16.78
N LYS A 463 -14.94 -23.20 17.14
CA LYS A 463 -15.91 -22.11 17.00
C LYS A 463 -15.61 -21.03 18.03
N PRO A 464 -15.92 -19.73 17.72
CA PRO A 464 -15.79 -18.68 18.73
C PRO A 464 -16.65 -18.95 19.96
N ILE A 465 -16.06 -18.80 21.12
CA ILE A 465 -16.71 -18.92 22.43
C ILE A 465 -16.59 -17.61 23.20
N PRO A 466 -17.55 -17.30 24.10
CA PRO A 466 -17.46 -16.14 24.96
C PRO A 466 -16.30 -16.24 25.93
N MET A 467 -15.51 -15.17 26.03
CA MET A 467 -14.38 -15.05 26.97
C MET A 467 -14.88 -14.35 28.24
N SER A 468 -15.22 -15.13 29.27
CA SER A 468 -15.81 -14.60 30.52
C SER A 468 -14.95 -13.54 31.19
N GLN A 469 -13.62 -13.68 31.12
CA GLN A 469 -12.65 -12.74 31.68
C GLN A 469 -12.54 -11.41 30.92
N TYR A 470 -13.09 -11.32 29.70
CA TYR A 470 -13.00 -10.14 28.82
C TYR A 470 -14.37 -9.52 28.46
N GLN A 471 -15.41 -9.77 29.27
CA GLN A 471 -16.75 -9.25 29.02
C GLN A 471 -16.83 -7.70 29.05
N SER A 472 -15.94 -7.05 29.79
CA SER A 472 -15.82 -5.58 29.84
C SER A 472 -15.02 -4.98 28.69
N SER A 473 -14.48 -5.83 27.79
CA SER A 473 -13.68 -5.34 26.68
C SER A 473 -14.50 -4.53 25.68
N SER A 474 -13.89 -3.46 25.14
CA SER A 474 -14.43 -2.68 24.03
C SER A 474 -14.32 -3.43 22.69
N PHE A 475 -13.53 -4.50 22.65
CA PHE A 475 -13.36 -5.32 21.45
C PHE A 475 -14.34 -6.50 21.44
N SER A 476 -15.15 -6.59 20.39
CA SER A 476 -16.06 -7.74 20.22
C SER A 476 -15.29 -9.04 19.92
N GLN A 477 -14.30 -8.96 19.07
CA GLN A 477 -13.39 -10.03 18.63
C GLN A 477 -11.96 -9.58 18.84
N SER A 478 -11.04 -10.48 19.12
CA SER A 478 -9.64 -10.15 19.37
C SER A 478 -8.92 -9.57 18.15
N GLU A 479 -7.99 -8.66 18.43
CA GLU A 479 -7.04 -8.12 17.46
C GLU A 479 -5.63 -8.39 17.95
N TYR A 480 -4.83 -8.97 17.08
CA TYR A 480 -3.42 -9.26 17.32
C TYR A 480 -2.58 -8.26 16.55
N LEU A 481 -1.69 -7.56 17.23
CA LEU A 481 -0.89 -6.50 16.63
C LEU A 481 0.59 -6.74 16.84
N ILE A 482 1.33 -6.52 15.75
CA ILE A 482 2.78 -6.39 15.77
C ILE A 482 3.16 -5.00 15.26
N TYR A 483 4.30 -4.50 15.72
CA TYR A 483 4.80 -3.16 15.39
C TYR A 483 6.12 -3.21 14.61
N GLN A 484 6.53 -4.41 14.21
CA GLN A 484 7.64 -4.67 13.31
C GLN A 484 7.13 -5.57 12.18
N GLU A 485 7.27 -5.11 10.95
CA GLU A 485 6.82 -5.85 9.76
C GLU A 485 7.50 -7.22 9.61
N SER A 486 8.72 -7.33 10.16
CA SER A 486 9.52 -8.56 10.16
C SER A 486 8.96 -9.67 11.06
N GLN A 487 8.03 -9.34 12.01
CA GLN A 487 7.41 -10.34 12.90
C GLN A 487 6.29 -11.15 12.23
N CYS A 488 5.99 -10.94 10.95
CA CYS A 488 5.05 -11.80 10.21
C CYS A 488 5.66 -12.33 8.90
N CYS A 489 5.14 -13.47 8.47
CA CYS A 489 5.42 -14.10 7.18
C CYS A 489 4.11 -14.52 6.55
N ILE A 490 3.86 -14.10 5.31
CA ILE A 490 2.67 -14.51 4.56
C ILE A 490 2.86 -15.97 4.17
N ARG A 491 2.01 -16.87 4.70
CA ARG A 491 2.08 -18.31 4.41
C ARG A 491 1.11 -18.74 3.32
N TYR A 492 -0.11 -18.15 3.32
CA TYR A 492 -1.13 -18.54 2.35
C TYR A 492 -1.90 -17.32 1.86
N LEU A 493 -2.28 -17.39 0.58
CA LEU A 493 -3.26 -16.52 -0.06
C LEU A 493 -4.52 -17.33 -0.31
N VAL A 494 -5.65 -16.81 0.13
CA VAL A 494 -6.94 -17.48 0.03
C VAL A 494 -7.90 -16.65 -0.79
N GLN A 495 -8.35 -17.19 -1.90
CA GLN A 495 -9.35 -16.60 -2.78
C GLN A 495 -10.74 -17.11 -2.39
N LEU A 496 -11.64 -16.18 -2.18
CA LEU A 496 -12.99 -16.44 -1.63
C LEU A 496 -14.06 -15.78 -2.49
N HIS A 497 -15.22 -16.42 -2.56
CA HIS A 497 -16.44 -15.79 -3.04
C HIS A 497 -17.27 -15.32 -1.84
N PHE A 498 -17.62 -14.01 -1.87
CA PHE A 498 -18.33 -13.28 -0.81
C PHE A 498 -19.84 -13.19 -1.05
#